data_86a9fd6584acaf696ccad8f205fb60b2
#
_entry.id   86a9fd6584acaf696ccad8f205fb60b2
#
_cell.length_a   1.000
_cell.length_b   1.000
_cell.length_c   1.000
_cell.angle_alpha   90.00
_cell.angle_beta   90.00
_cell.angle_gamma   90.00
#
_symmetry.space_group_name_H-M   'P 1'
#
loop_
_entity.id
_entity.type
_entity.pdbx_description
1 polymer ?
#
loop_
_entity_poly.entity_id
_entity_poly.type
_entity_poly.pdbx_seq_one_letter_code
_entity_poly.pdbx_strand_id
1 'polypeptide(L)'
;LSTGLKTLCFQVPCKDEFFEIIQEENYVETADYSFVIKELIMEDNDFMEVRCSANVEDLMGRVFRVFNCFQLSLNQAYEYCLSKSEWKLDYRSIDRSIATYQIPNTTGYEMIKQIAKDYGQEFWFDTKTKTLRIYDKMGAEFGAYFSNELRLKNLTKQSSTYDYATVVYPLGKNGLTIAHINNGKDYLEDYSFSN
;
A
#
# COMPACT_ATOMS: atom_id res chain seq x y z
N LEU A 1 -6.65 2.94 0.75
CA LEU A 1 -5.46 2.75 -0.11
C LEU A 1 -4.92 1.35 0.15
N SER A 2 -4.95 0.49 -0.86
CA SER A 2 -4.31 -0.82 -0.79
C SER A 2 -2.82 -0.62 -0.52
N THR A 3 -2.25 -1.34 0.45
CA THR A 3 -0.81 -1.31 0.72
C THR A 3 0.01 -1.97 -0.40
N GLY A 4 -0.65 -2.52 -1.42
CA GLY A 4 -0.03 -3.28 -2.50
C GLY A 4 0.51 -4.64 -2.08
N LEU A 5 0.51 -4.96 -0.79
CA LEU A 5 0.99 -6.24 -0.26
C LEU A 5 -0.17 -7.19 0.02
N LYS A 6 -0.04 -8.40 -0.49
CA LYS A 6 -0.91 -9.53 -0.11
C LYS A 6 -0.32 -10.25 1.10
N THR A 7 -1.21 -10.79 1.90
CA THR A 7 -0.87 -11.69 3.01
C THR A 7 -1.47 -13.06 2.76
N LEU A 8 -0.80 -14.09 3.25
CA LEU A 8 -1.27 -15.46 3.25
C LEU A 8 -1.26 -15.97 4.69
N CYS A 9 -2.40 -16.49 5.15
CA CYS A 9 -2.51 -17.16 6.44
C CYS A 9 -3.00 -18.59 6.22
N PHE A 10 -2.39 -19.55 6.91
CA PHE A 10 -2.83 -20.94 6.92
C PHE A 10 -2.43 -21.62 8.23
N GLN A 11 -3.04 -22.77 8.51
CA GLN A 11 -2.73 -23.56 9.69
C GLN A 11 -2.08 -24.89 9.29
N VAL A 12 -1.11 -25.31 10.07
CA VAL A 12 -0.41 -26.59 9.89
C VAL A 12 -0.54 -27.42 11.16
N PRO A 13 -1.01 -28.67 11.05
CA PRO A 13 -1.02 -29.58 12.21
C PRO A 13 0.39 -29.83 12.74
N CYS A 14 0.60 -29.80 14.05
CA CYS A 14 1.90 -30.06 14.67
C CYS A 14 2.45 -31.49 14.40
N LYS A 15 1.59 -32.41 13.94
CA LYS A 15 1.95 -33.77 13.55
C LYS A 15 2.25 -33.93 12.05
N ASP A 16 2.19 -32.83 11.28
CA ASP A 16 2.49 -32.86 9.85
C ASP A 16 3.99 -33.11 9.63
N GLU A 17 4.33 -33.88 8.60
CA GLU A 17 5.72 -34.21 8.25
C GLU A 17 6.56 -32.99 7.86
N PHE A 18 5.89 -31.91 7.41
CA PHE A 18 6.54 -30.66 7.02
C PHE A 18 6.62 -29.63 8.16
N PHE A 19 6.10 -29.96 9.35
CA PHE A 19 6.03 -29.01 10.45
C PHE A 19 7.39 -28.39 10.82
N GLU A 20 8.44 -29.22 10.90
CA GLU A 20 9.78 -28.78 11.32
C GLU A 20 10.51 -27.90 10.29
N ILE A 21 10.10 -27.96 9.02
CA ILE A 21 10.70 -27.15 7.97
C ILE A 21 10.08 -25.78 7.84
N ILE A 22 8.95 -25.54 8.53
CA ILE A 22 8.26 -24.26 8.52
C ILE A 22 8.93 -23.35 9.56
N GLN A 23 9.67 -22.36 9.09
CA GLN A 23 10.41 -21.42 9.92
C GLN A 23 10.20 -20.00 9.39
N GLU A 24 10.35 -18.99 10.26
CA GLU A 24 10.35 -17.60 9.85
C GLU A 24 11.44 -17.39 8.79
N GLU A 25 11.20 -16.45 7.89
CA GLU A 25 12.03 -16.09 6.73
C GLU A 25 12.11 -17.17 5.64
N ASN A 26 11.47 -18.33 5.80
CA ASN A 26 11.32 -19.28 4.71
C ASN A 26 10.26 -18.82 3.69
N TYR A 27 10.36 -19.34 2.46
CA TYR A 27 9.48 -18.97 1.37
C TYR A 27 8.33 -19.95 1.21
N VAL A 28 7.15 -19.39 0.92
CA VAL A 28 5.94 -20.14 0.54
C VAL A 28 5.56 -19.76 -0.88
N GLU A 29 5.55 -20.74 -1.75
CA GLU A 29 5.20 -20.58 -3.15
C GLU A 29 3.78 -21.08 -3.41
N THR A 30 2.96 -20.23 -4.00
CA THR A 30 1.64 -20.60 -4.54
C THR A 30 1.68 -20.57 -6.07
N ALA A 31 0.59 -20.93 -6.76
CA ALA A 31 0.52 -20.83 -8.21
C ALA A 31 0.84 -19.42 -8.72
N ASP A 32 0.32 -18.39 -8.02
CA ASP A 32 0.35 -17.00 -8.47
C ASP A 32 1.31 -16.09 -7.71
N TYR A 33 1.79 -16.50 -6.51
CA TYR A 33 2.54 -15.64 -5.61
C TYR A 33 3.67 -16.35 -4.88
N SER A 34 4.73 -15.59 -4.60
CA SER A 34 5.77 -15.90 -3.63
C SER A 34 5.57 -15.09 -2.36
N PHE A 35 5.64 -15.74 -1.21
CA PHE A 35 5.50 -15.16 0.12
C PHE A 35 6.70 -15.50 0.99
N VAL A 36 6.90 -14.72 2.04
CA VAL A 36 7.86 -14.96 3.11
C VAL A 36 7.10 -15.18 4.41
N ILE A 37 7.44 -16.19 5.17
CA ILE A 37 6.89 -16.45 6.49
C ILE A 37 7.41 -15.39 7.46
N LYS A 38 6.50 -14.65 8.10
CA LYS A 38 6.86 -13.57 9.02
C LYS A 38 6.50 -13.84 10.47
N GLU A 39 5.52 -14.70 10.71
CA GLU A 39 5.03 -14.97 12.04
C GLU A 39 4.53 -16.41 12.13
N LEU A 40 4.91 -17.10 13.20
CA LEU A 40 4.45 -18.43 13.58
C LEU A 40 3.77 -18.33 14.93
N ILE A 41 2.50 -18.70 15.01
CA ILE A 41 1.71 -18.63 16.23
C ILE A 41 1.22 -20.03 16.60
N MET A 42 1.57 -20.49 17.79
CA MET A 42 1.12 -21.76 18.35
C MET A 42 0.21 -21.46 19.53
N GLU A 43 -1.10 -21.60 19.34
CA GLU A 43 -2.09 -21.33 20.41
C GLU A 43 -2.33 -22.57 21.28
N ASP A 44 -2.46 -23.73 20.67
CA ASP A 44 -2.56 -25.04 21.30
C ASP A 44 -1.61 -26.02 20.63
N ASN A 45 -1.19 -27.07 21.28
CA ASN A 45 -0.21 -28.03 20.74
C ASN A 45 -0.68 -28.83 19.50
N ASP A 46 -1.82 -28.50 18.92
CA ASP A 46 -2.39 -29.23 17.79
C ASP A 46 -2.13 -28.55 16.43
N PHE A 47 -2.10 -27.21 16.38
CA PHE A 47 -1.94 -26.45 15.13
C PHE A 47 -1.02 -25.27 15.32
N MET A 48 -0.26 -24.94 14.28
CA MET A 48 0.52 -23.72 14.16
C MET A 48 -0.12 -22.85 13.07
N GLU A 49 -0.47 -21.60 13.41
CA GLU A 49 -0.85 -20.59 12.43
C GLU A 49 0.39 -19.96 11.82
N VAL A 50 0.45 -19.95 10.50
CA VAL A 50 1.56 -19.41 9.71
C VAL A 50 1.07 -18.15 9.01
N ARG A 51 1.71 -17.02 9.27
CA ARG A 51 1.42 -15.75 8.62
C ARG A 51 2.55 -15.33 7.71
N CYS A 52 2.21 -15.08 6.45
CA CYS A 52 3.16 -14.74 5.42
C CYS A 52 2.83 -13.39 4.80
N SER A 53 3.86 -12.69 4.38
CA SER A 53 3.78 -11.45 3.60
C SER A 53 4.29 -11.70 2.18
N ALA A 54 3.74 -10.96 1.20
CA ALA A 54 4.24 -11.02 -0.17
C ALA A 54 5.76 -10.73 -0.22
N ASN A 55 6.49 -11.50 -1.00
CA ASN A 55 7.96 -11.41 -1.09
C ASN A 55 8.41 -10.17 -1.87
N VAL A 56 8.57 -9.06 -1.15
CA VAL A 56 9.13 -7.80 -1.65
C VAL A 56 10.36 -7.35 -0.85
N GLU A 57 11.05 -8.29 -0.22
CA GLU A 57 12.14 -8.04 0.73
C GLU A 57 13.31 -7.27 0.12
N ASP A 58 13.68 -7.58 -1.12
CA ASP A 58 14.73 -6.88 -1.86
C ASP A 58 14.44 -5.35 -1.96
N LEU A 59 13.16 -4.95 -2.01
CA LEU A 59 12.77 -3.55 -2.06
C LEU A 59 12.69 -2.93 -0.67
N MET A 60 12.32 -3.71 0.36
CA MET A 60 12.28 -3.27 1.75
C MET A 60 13.68 -3.16 2.36
N GLY A 61 14.56 -4.11 2.07
CA GLY A 61 15.95 -4.13 2.53
C GLY A 61 16.85 -3.11 1.83
N ARG A 62 16.40 -2.57 0.70
CA ARG A 62 17.16 -1.59 -0.05
C ARG A 62 17.00 -0.18 0.49
N VAL A 63 17.98 0.26 1.27
CA VAL A 63 18.00 1.61 1.86
C VAL A 63 18.72 2.60 0.96
N PHE A 64 18.07 3.71 0.67
CA PHE A 64 18.69 4.92 0.11
C PHE A 64 19.11 5.83 1.27
N ARG A 65 20.39 6.16 1.38
CA ARG A 65 20.82 7.20 2.34
C ARG A 65 20.16 8.54 2.03
N VAL A 66 20.06 8.88 0.76
CA VAL A 66 19.24 9.96 0.24
C VAL A 66 18.64 9.48 -1.06
N PHE A 67 17.31 9.41 -1.11
CA PHE A 67 16.59 9.23 -2.36
C PHE A 67 16.51 10.58 -3.05
N ASN A 68 17.27 10.76 -4.10
CA ASN A 68 17.34 12.02 -4.82
C ASN A 68 16.82 11.84 -6.25
N CYS A 69 15.59 12.27 -6.46
CA CYS A 69 14.88 12.25 -7.73
C CYS A 69 14.57 13.71 -8.07
N PHE A 70 15.27 14.28 -9.04
CA PHE A 70 15.10 15.68 -9.44
C PHE A 70 14.57 15.76 -10.87
N GLN A 71 13.36 16.31 -11.02
CA GLN A 71 12.69 16.50 -12.31
C GLN A 71 12.65 15.23 -13.20
N LEU A 72 12.43 14.07 -12.60
CA LEU A 72 12.24 12.82 -13.33
C LEU A 72 10.75 12.63 -13.69
N SER A 73 10.47 12.01 -14.84
CA SER A 73 9.12 11.50 -15.10
C SER A 73 8.75 10.45 -14.08
N LEU A 74 7.44 10.23 -13.83
CA LEU A 74 6.98 9.21 -12.86
C LEU A 74 7.54 7.82 -13.20
N ASN A 75 7.56 7.44 -14.49
CA ASN A 75 8.18 6.19 -14.91
C ASN A 75 9.63 6.08 -14.45
N GLN A 76 10.45 7.12 -14.69
CA GLN A 76 11.85 7.15 -14.27
C GLN A 76 12.00 7.16 -12.74
N ALA A 77 11.09 7.82 -12.01
CA ALA A 77 11.10 7.84 -10.56
C ALA A 77 10.84 6.43 -9.98
N TYR A 78 9.90 5.67 -10.54
CA TYR A 78 9.69 4.27 -10.16
C TYR A 78 10.86 3.37 -10.55
N GLU A 79 11.42 3.52 -11.75
CA GLU A 79 12.64 2.81 -12.16
C GLU A 79 13.80 3.08 -11.18
N TYR A 80 13.91 4.30 -10.67
CA TYR A 80 14.90 4.63 -9.66
C TYR A 80 14.65 3.92 -8.34
N CYS A 81 13.38 3.79 -7.92
CA CYS A 81 13.01 2.97 -6.73
C CYS A 81 13.45 1.51 -6.89
N LEU A 82 13.33 0.95 -8.10
CA LEU A 82 13.68 -0.44 -8.41
C LEU A 82 15.17 -0.63 -8.75
N SER A 83 15.93 0.46 -8.89
CA SER A 83 17.32 0.37 -9.30
C SER A 83 18.15 -0.54 -8.39
N LYS A 84 19.04 -1.40 -8.95
CA LYS A 84 19.83 -2.43 -8.25
C LYS A 84 19.01 -3.54 -7.56
N SER A 85 17.76 -3.74 -7.91
CA SER A 85 16.98 -4.93 -7.59
C SER A 85 16.73 -5.74 -8.87
N GLU A 86 16.18 -6.93 -8.71
CA GLU A 86 15.77 -7.75 -9.86
C GLU A 86 14.37 -7.41 -10.37
N TRP A 87 13.71 -6.43 -9.75
CA TRP A 87 12.37 -6.00 -10.09
C TRP A 87 12.32 -5.23 -11.40
N LYS A 88 11.30 -5.49 -12.19
CA LYS A 88 10.99 -4.82 -13.46
C LYS A 88 9.80 -3.90 -13.26
N LEU A 89 9.74 -2.82 -14.03
CA LEU A 89 8.61 -1.91 -14.05
C LEU A 89 7.71 -2.19 -15.27
N ASP A 90 6.41 -2.33 -15.00
CA ASP A 90 5.32 -2.31 -15.99
C ASP A 90 4.46 -1.07 -15.72
N TYR A 91 4.85 0.06 -16.32
CA TYR A 91 4.19 1.35 -16.11
C TYR A 91 3.02 1.51 -17.08
N ARG A 92 1.80 1.35 -16.59
CA ARG A 92 0.54 1.41 -17.34
C ARG A 92 -0.25 2.70 -17.12
N SER A 93 0.24 3.60 -16.28
CA SER A 93 -0.36 4.92 -16.08
C SER A 93 -0.12 5.81 -17.31
N ILE A 94 -1.10 6.67 -17.59
CA ILE A 94 -0.98 7.71 -18.62
C ILE A 94 -0.45 9.03 -18.04
N ASP A 95 -0.27 9.13 -16.72
CA ASP A 95 0.25 10.32 -16.07
C ASP A 95 1.69 10.61 -16.52
N ARG A 96 1.91 11.85 -16.94
CA ARG A 96 3.20 12.38 -17.43
C ARG A 96 3.80 13.41 -16.48
N SER A 97 3.30 13.48 -15.26
CA SER A 97 3.82 14.40 -14.24
C SER A 97 5.30 14.17 -13.98
N ILE A 98 5.94 15.21 -13.47
CA ILE A 98 7.36 15.21 -13.11
C ILE A 98 7.47 15.15 -11.58
N ALA A 99 8.26 14.22 -11.09
CA ALA A 99 8.52 14.01 -9.68
C ALA A 99 9.83 14.69 -9.26
N THR A 100 9.82 15.28 -8.07
CA THR A 100 11.01 15.79 -7.39
C THR A 100 10.95 15.40 -5.93
N TYR A 101 11.90 14.57 -5.50
CA TYR A 101 12.03 14.10 -4.12
C TYR A 101 13.47 14.20 -3.64
N GLN A 102 13.63 14.60 -2.40
CA GLN A 102 14.89 14.50 -1.67
C GLN A 102 14.58 13.99 -0.25
N ILE A 103 14.61 12.67 -0.09
CA ILE A 103 14.18 12.00 1.15
C ILE A 103 15.35 11.19 1.71
N PRO A 104 15.81 11.51 2.94
CA PRO A 104 16.85 10.74 3.59
C PRO A 104 16.31 9.44 4.20
N ASN A 105 17.18 8.42 4.26
CA ASN A 105 16.96 7.17 4.98
C ASN A 105 15.60 6.50 4.66
N THR A 106 15.35 6.23 3.38
CA THR A 106 14.12 5.59 2.90
C THR A 106 14.43 4.32 2.12
N THR A 107 13.44 3.47 1.90
CA THR A 107 13.58 2.25 1.10
C THR A 107 12.92 2.40 -0.28
N GLY A 108 13.28 1.52 -1.21
CA GLY A 108 12.62 1.48 -2.52
C GLY A 108 11.12 1.24 -2.38
N TYR A 109 10.72 0.35 -1.48
CA TYR A 109 9.33 0.07 -1.18
C TYR A 109 8.57 1.29 -0.64
N GLU A 110 9.13 2.01 0.34
CA GLU A 110 8.50 3.21 0.90
C GLU A 110 8.35 4.32 -0.14
N MET A 111 9.36 4.49 -1.00
CA MET A 111 9.28 5.48 -2.07
C MET A 111 8.22 5.14 -3.11
N ILE A 112 8.05 3.87 -3.49
CA ILE A 112 6.96 3.43 -4.36
C ILE A 112 5.61 3.83 -3.77
N LYS A 113 5.39 3.55 -2.47
CA LYS A 113 4.16 3.93 -1.76
C LYS A 113 3.95 5.44 -1.72
N GLN A 114 5.00 6.20 -1.45
CA GLN A 114 4.93 7.64 -1.36
C GLN A 114 4.59 8.26 -2.72
N ILE A 115 5.27 7.86 -3.79
CA ILE A 115 5.00 8.36 -5.15
C ILE A 115 3.57 8.00 -5.55
N ALA A 116 3.15 6.75 -5.37
CA ALA A 116 1.80 6.31 -5.71
C ALA A 116 0.72 7.12 -4.96
N LYS A 117 0.95 7.41 -3.67
CA LYS A 117 0.05 8.24 -2.86
C LYS A 117 -0.03 9.68 -3.37
N ASP A 118 1.12 10.30 -3.67
CA ASP A 118 1.20 11.71 -4.03
C ASP A 118 0.57 12.00 -5.41
N TYR A 119 0.64 11.02 -6.31
CA TYR A 119 0.10 11.12 -7.67
C TYR A 119 -1.22 10.37 -7.87
N GLY A 120 -1.82 9.83 -6.78
CA GLY A 120 -3.10 9.14 -6.84
C GLY A 120 -3.08 7.86 -7.67
N GLN A 121 -1.92 7.22 -7.78
CA GLN A 121 -1.71 6.00 -8.55
C GLN A 121 -1.92 4.76 -7.68
N GLU A 122 -2.28 3.66 -8.32
CA GLU A 122 -2.38 2.34 -7.70
C GLU A 122 -1.26 1.44 -8.21
N PHE A 123 -0.80 0.53 -7.37
CA PHE A 123 0.30 -0.36 -7.72
C PHE A 123 0.06 -1.79 -7.26
N TRP A 124 0.69 -2.72 -7.96
CA TRP A 124 0.65 -4.14 -7.65
C TRP A 124 2.01 -4.80 -7.86
N PHE A 125 2.42 -5.59 -6.88
CA PHE A 125 3.62 -6.41 -6.94
C PHE A 125 3.26 -7.81 -7.43
N ASP A 126 3.77 -8.19 -8.60
CA ASP A 126 3.78 -9.56 -9.07
C ASP A 126 5.08 -10.23 -8.57
N THR A 127 4.98 -10.93 -7.46
CA THR A 127 6.15 -11.51 -6.78
C THR A 127 6.76 -12.70 -7.53
N LYS A 128 5.99 -13.37 -8.40
CA LYS A 128 6.49 -14.47 -9.24
C LYS A 128 7.42 -13.98 -10.33
N THR A 129 7.04 -12.92 -11.01
CA THR A 129 7.80 -12.35 -12.12
C THR A 129 8.70 -11.20 -11.70
N LYS A 130 8.69 -10.85 -10.41
CA LYS A 130 9.32 -9.64 -9.83
C LYS A 130 9.02 -8.40 -10.67
N THR A 131 7.71 -8.15 -10.89
CA THR A 131 7.24 -7.03 -11.70
C THR A 131 6.37 -6.10 -10.87
N LEU A 132 6.75 -4.83 -10.78
CA LEU A 132 5.93 -3.76 -10.24
C LEU A 132 5.06 -3.20 -11.37
N ARG A 133 3.73 -3.27 -11.20
CA ARG A 133 2.77 -2.67 -12.12
C ARG A 133 2.17 -1.41 -11.52
N ILE A 134 2.16 -0.32 -12.30
CA ILE A 134 1.61 0.99 -11.91
C ILE A 134 0.43 1.33 -12.80
N TYR A 135 -0.67 1.77 -12.18
CA TYR A 135 -1.93 2.13 -12.84
C TYR A 135 -2.42 3.48 -12.31
N ASP A 136 -3.19 4.22 -13.12
CA ASP A 136 -3.96 5.36 -12.62
C ASP A 136 -5.12 4.86 -11.74
N LYS A 137 -5.76 3.77 -12.16
CA LYS A 137 -6.79 3.05 -11.40
C LYS A 137 -6.78 1.58 -11.81
N MET A 138 -6.70 0.71 -10.83
CA MET A 138 -6.86 -0.73 -11.07
C MET A 138 -8.33 -1.13 -11.07
N GLY A 139 -8.63 -2.13 -11.89
CA GLY A 139 -9.96 -2.69 -12.01
C GLY A 139 -10.77 -2.12 -13.17
N ALA A 140 -11.85 -2.80 -13.45
CA ALA A 140 -12.84 -2.40 -14.44
C ALA A 140 -14.23 -2.59 -13.82
N GLU A 141 -15.17 -1.75 -14.23
CA GLU A 141 -16.56 -1.89 -13.84
C GLU A 141 -17.20 -2.99 -14.69
N PHE A 142 -17.31 -4.19 -14.13
CA PHE A 142 -17.95 -5.34 -14.79
C PHE A 142 -19.45 -5.42 -14.55
N GLY A 143 -20.08 -4.41 -13.96
CA GLY A 143 -21.47 -4.42 -13.55
C GLY A 143 -21.79 -5.43 -12.43
N ALA A 144 -20.77 -5.97 -11.77
CA ALA A 144 -20.96 -6.82 -10.61
C ALA A 144 -21.30 -5.98 -9.38
N TYR A 145 -22.33 -6.39 -8.65
CA TYR A 145 -22.75 -5.77 -7.42
C TYR A 145 -22.96 -6.82 -6.32
N PHE A 146 -22.79 -6.39 -5.08
CA PHE A 146 -23.08 -7.21 -3.91
C PHE A 146 -24.48 -6.86 -3.40
N SER A 147 -25.34 -7.84 -3.26
CA SER A 147 -26.66 -7.69 -2.64
C SER A 147 -26.84 -8.70 -1.52
N ASN A 148 -27.60 -8.32 -0.51
CA ASN A 148 -27.92 -9.21 0.61
C ASN A 148 -28.63 -10.49 0.18
N GLU A 149 -29.36 -10.43 -0.93
CA GLU A 149 -30.17 -11.54 -1.41
C GLU A 149 -29.38 -12.58 -2.20
N LEU A 150 -28.29 -12.18 -2.85
CA LEU A 150 -27.62 -13.05 -3.83
C LEU A 150 -26.20 -13.46 -3.45
N ARG A 151 -25.40 -12.59 -2.85
CA ARG A 151 -23.95 -12.83 -2.71
C ARG A 151 -23.33 -12.35 -1.40
N LEU A 152 -24.00 -11.49 -0.65
CA LEU A 152 -23.48 -10.94 0.57
C LEU A 152 -23.95 -11.78 1.76
N LYS A 153 -23.03 -12.49 2.43
CA LYS A 153 -23.33 -13.26 3.64
C LYS A 153 -23.26 -12.40 4.90
N ASN A 154 -22.25 -11.55 4.97
CA ASN A 154 -22.04 -10.64 6.09
C ASN A 154 -21.56 -9.29 5.57
N LEU A 155 -22.16 -8.20 6.03
CA LEU A 155 -21.72 -6.84 5.79
C LEU A 155 -21.49 -6.15 7.13
N THR A 156 -20.27 -5.74 7.40
CA THR A 156 -19.97 -4.85 8.52
C THR A 156 -19.69 -3.45 7.94
N LYS A 157 -20.48 -2.47 8.38
CA LYS A 157 -20.26 -1.05 8.09
C LYS A 157 -19.79 -0.40 9.39
N GLN A 158 -18.58 0.16 9.37
CA GLN A 158 -18.05 0.94 10.46
C GLN A 158 -17.95 2.39 10.05
N SER A 159 -18.42 3.28 10.90
CA SER A 159 -18.34 4.73 10.73
C SER A 159 -17.81 5.32 12.03
N SER A 160 -16.98 6.33 11.95
CA SER A 160 -16.40 7.00 13.10
C SER A 160 -16.37 8.51 12.86
N THR A 161 -16.69 9.27 13.89
CA THR A 161 -16.64 10.73 13.92
C THR A 161 -15.65 11.26 14.96
N TYR A 162 -14.74 10.41 15.46
CA TYR A 162 -13.77 10.82 16.48
C TYR A 162 -12.89 11.99 16.05
N ASP A 163 -12.53 12.06 14.77
CA ASP A 163 -11.71 13.13 14.20
C ASP A 163 -12.55 14.15 13.40
N TYR A 164 -13.86 14.16 13.62
CA TYR A 164 -14.75 15.11 12.95
C TYR A 164 -14.62 16.50 13.55
N ALA A 165 -14.39 17.50 12.70
CA ALA A 165 -14.38 18.91 13.07
C ALA A 165 -15.37 19.69 12.21
N THR A 166 -16.21 20.48 12.83
CA THR A 166 -17.18 21.34 12.14
C THR A 166 -16.55 22.61 11.58
N VAL A 167 -15.41 23.01 12.14
CA VAL A 167 -14.65 24.19 11.71
C VAL A 167 -13.17 23.86 11.67
N VAL A 168 -12.51 24.16 10.55
CA VAL A 168 -11.08 23.96 10.34
C VAL A 168 -10.44 25.29 9.93
N TYR A 169 -9.31 25.63 10.58
CA TYR A 169 -8.48 26.79 10.26
C TYR A 169 -7.22 26.33 9.53
N PRO A 170 -7.19 26.33 8.19
CA PRO A 170 -5.98 25.95 7.45
C PRO A 170 -4.89 27.02 7.63
N LEU A 171 -3.72 26.60 8.11
CA LEU A 171 -2.55 27.45 8.28
C LEU A 171 -1.41 26.97 7.38
N GLY A 172 -0.96 27.81 6.49
CA GLY A 172 0.21 27.59 5.68
C GLY A 172 1.51 28.04 6.35
N LYS A 173 2.62 27.85 5.64
CA LYS A 173 3.94 28.29 6.10
C LYS A 173 3.94 29.81 6.37
N ASN A 174 4.56 30.23 7.48
CA ASN A 174 4.65 31.64 7.92
C ASN A 174 3.29 32.27 8.27
N GLY A 175 2.29 31.49 8.70
CA GLY A 175 0.99 32.01 9.10
C GLY A 175 0.08 32.38 7.93
N LEU A 176 0.36 31.91 6.73
CA LEU A 176 -0.51 32.10 5.57
C LEU A 176 -1.88 31.49 5.83
N THR A 177 -2.96 32.26 5.60
CA THR A 177 -4.35 31.83 5.74
C THR A 177 -5.02 31.72 4.37
N ILE A 178 -6.19 31.09 4.32
CA ILE A 178 -7.02 30.98 3.11
C ILE A 178 -7.94 32.20 2.88
N ALA A 179 -7.87 33.21 3.73
CA ALA A 179 -8.80 34.34 3.70
C ALA A 179 -8.89 35.03 2.32
N HIS A 180 -7.78 35.12 1.60
CA HIS A 180 -7.70 35.78 0.29
C HIS A 180 -8.44 35.02 -0.84
N ILE A 181 -8.67 33.72 -0.68
CA ILE A 181 -9.41 32.88 -1.63
C ILE A 181 -10.77 32.43 -1.09
N ASN A 182 -11.06 32.71 0.16
CA ASN A 182 -12.29 32.28 0.85
C ASN A 182 -13.14 33.47 1.36
N ASN A 183 -13.31 34.46 0.53
CA ASN A 183 -14.16 35.66 0.80
C ASN A 183 -13.84 36.36 2.14
N GLY A 184 -12.55 36.37 2.53
CA GLY A 184 -12.11 37.00 3.78
C GLY A 184 -12.22 36.13 5.02
N LYS A 185 -12.79 34.93 4.92
CA LYS A 185 -12.82 33.94 6.02
C LYS A 185 -11.55 33.12 6.03
N ASP A 186 -10.89 33.01 7.18
CA ASP A 186 -9.68 32.21 7.41
C ASP A 186 -9.96 30.77 7.82
N TYR A 187 -11.22 30.35 7.79
CA TYR A 187 -11.70 29.02 8.18
C TYR A 187 -12.64 28.41 7.14
N LEU A 188 -12.77 27.09 7.19
CA LEU A 188 -13.80 26.30 6.50
C LEU A 188 -14.76 25.72 7.54
N GLU A 189 -16.05 25.71 7.20
CA GLU A 189 -17.09 25.16 8.06
C GLU A 189 -17.93 24.11 7.31
N ASP A 190 -18.23 23.01 7.97
CA ASP A 190 -19.12 21.97 7.49
C ASP A 190 -19.97 21.44 8.67
N TYR A 191 -21.25 21.65 8.60
CA TYR A 191 -22.23 21.24 9.60
C TYR A 191 -23.10 20.08 9.12
N SER A 192 -22.72 19.39 8.06
CA SER A 192 -23.52 18.31 7.44
C SER A 192 -23.92 17.18 8.39
N PHE A 193 -23.19 16.99 9.50
CA PHE A 193 -23.49 16.02 10.55
C PHE A 193 -24.02 16.62 11.85
N SER A 194 -24.32 17.92 11.89
CA SER A 194 -24.72 18.64 13.10
C SER A 194 -26.23 18.81 13.26
N ASN A 195 -27.04 18.01 12.57
CA ASN A 195 -28.49 18.02 12.69
C ASN A 195 -28.99 17.05 13.75
#